data_9515ed99e3d77ac9173a3283e79708b5
#
_entry.id   9515ed99e3d77ac9173a3283e79708b5
#
_cell.length_a   1.000
_cell.length_b   1.000
_cell.length_c   1.000
_cell.angle_alpha   90.00
_cell.angle_beta   90.00
_cell.angle_gamma   90.00
#
_symmetry.space_group_name_H-M   'P 1'
#
loop_
_entity.id
_entity.type
_entity.pdbx_description
1 polymer ?
#
loop_
_entity_poly.entity_id
_entity_poly.type
_entity_poly.pdbx_seq_one_letter_code
_entity_poly.pdbx_strand_id
1 'polypeptide(L)'
;MTDPVLIDWNEDKRKDFRAGVVTARHRLHMDPAFSELALAALLNRHPKDLTDICTMGDDPTDRESWRAGEGGDLKGRELIDAVRAGKLWINLRQAMDTDAIYKPIFEALIAQLKRLNPGFNPLRAYGGILISSPRAQVFYHSDVSETLLLHVKGKKRFRIYPPRAPFVDEQSMEAILHKTQTEDVPFDPSWDAQAAQIDLDPGAFVSWPLHSPHRVENL
;
A
#
# COMPACT_ATOMS: atom_id res chain seq x y z
N MET A 1 -12.04 20.12 -16.45
CA MET A 1 -11.10 18.97 -16.50
C MET A 1 -10.47 18.90 -15.12
N THR A 2 -10.65 17.81 -14.41
CA THR A 2 -9.96 17.58 -13.12
C THR A 2 -8.46 17.50 -13.36
N ASP A 3 -7.67 18.15 -12.51
CA ASP A 3 -6.21 18.08 -12.58
C ASP A 3 -5.72 16.61 -12.54
N PRO A 4 -4.66 16.28 -13.29
CA PRO A 4 -4.16 14.91 -13.31
C PRO A 4 -3.64 14.49 -11.93
N VAL A 5 -3.97 13.27 -11.52
CA VAL A 5 -3.46 12.68 -10.26
C VAL A 5 -1.96 12.44 -10.37
N LEU A 6 -1.50 11.74 -11.40
CA LEU A 6 -0.08 11.53 -11.72
C LEU A 6 0.43 12.70 -12.58
N ILE A 7 1.62 13.23 -12.27
CA ILE A 7 2.11 14.50 -12.85
C ILE A 7 3.44 14.40 -13.61
N ASP A 8 4.13 13.27 -13.57
CA ASP A 8 5.46 13.13 -14.20
C ASP A 8 5.60 11.81 -14.99
N TRP A 9 4.49 11.29 -15.53
CA TRP A 9 4.51 10.07 -16.33
C TRP A 9 5.14 10.32 -17.70
N ASN A 10 6.11 9.47 -18.09
CA ASN A 10 6.82 9.56 -19.35
C ASN A 10 6.90 8.18 -20.05
N GLU A 11 7.54 8.14 -21.21
CA GLU A 11 7.66 6.93 -22.03
C GLU A 11 8.43 5.80 -21.35
N ASP A 12 9.49 6.11 -20.58
CA ASP A 12 10.27 5.09 -19.89
C ASP A 12 9.45 4.45 -18.78
N LYS A 13 8.74 5.26 -17.99
CA LYS A 13 7.80 4.75 -16.97
C LYS A 13 6.68 3.91 -17.58
N ARG A 14 6.22 4.29 -18.77
CA ARG A 14 5.22 3.49 -19.51
C ARG A 14 5.76 2.13 -19.92
N LYS A 15 6.99 2.04 -20.38
CA LYS A 15 7.64 0.77 -20.78
C LYS A 15 7.86 -0.15 -19.59
N ASP A 16 8.27 0.44 -18.45
CA ASP A 16 8.60 -0.33 -17.25
C ASP A 16 7.37 -0.65 -16.39
N PHE A 17 6.22 0.03 -16.62
CA PHE A 17 5.00 -0.21 -15.87
C PHE A 17 4.57 -1.67 -15.96
N ARG A 18 4.42 -2.34 -14.82
CA ARG A 18 4.15 -3.78 -14.64
C ARG A 18 5.34 -4.72 -14.91
N ALA A 19 6.37 -4.28 -15.63
CA ALA A 19 7.53 -5.09 -15.95
C ALA A 19 8.72 -4.83 -14.99
N GLY A 20 8.78 -3.64 -14.43
CA GLY A 20 9.83 -3.19 -13.52
C GLY A 20 9.28 -2.36 -12.37
N VAL A 21 10.18 -1.86 -11.55
CA VAL A 21 9.85 -0.91 -10.49
C VAL A 21 9.76 0.48 -11.09
N VAL A 22 8.59 1.10 -11.00
CA VAL A 22 8.36 2.46 -11.50
C VAL A 22 8.09 3.40 -10.35
N THR A 23 8.80 4.51 -10.32
CA THR A 23 8.52 5.64 -9.41
C THR A 23 8.01 6.83 -10.19
N ALA A 24 7.02 7.53 -9.64
CA ALA A 24 6.45 8.72 -10.22
C ALA A 24 6.00 9.69 -9.12
N ARG A 25 5.41 10.80 -9.52
CA ARG A 25 4.84 11.79 -8.59
C ARG A 25 3.33 11.89 -8.77
N HIS A 26 2.63 12.16 -7.66
CA HIS A 26 1.19 12.40 -7.64
C HIS A 26 0.83 13.64 -6.79
N ARG A 27 -0.41 14.11 -6.93
CA ARG A 27 -0.91 15.29 -6.21
C ARG A 27 -1.77 14.99 -4.98
N LEU A 28 -2.12 13.73 -4.70
CA LEU A 28 -3.05 13.39 -3.62
C LEU A 28 -2.57 13.83 -2.24
N HIS A 29 -1.27 13.99 -2.03
CA HIS A 29 -0.71 14.50 -0.78
C HIS A 29 -1.12 15.96 -0.47
N MET A 30 -1.60 16.69 -1.46
CA MET A 30 -2.12 18.06 -1.33
C MET A 30 -3.66 18.12 -1.28
N ASP A 31 -4.34 17.00 -1.53
CA ASP A 31 -5.80 16.98 -1.54
C ASP A 31 -6.36 16.97 -0.12
N PRO A 32 -7.27 17.91 0.22
CA PRO A 32 -7.90 17.99 1.54
C PRO A 32 -8.59 16.71 2.00
N ALA A 33 -9.02 15.84 1.09
CA ALA A 33 -9.60 14.54 1.40
C ALA A 33 -8.64 13.63 2.21
N PHE A 34 -7.32 13.85 2.10
CA PHE A 34 -6.31 13.13 2.85
C PHE A 34 -5.78 13.88 4.07
N SER A 35 -6.45 14.97 4.49
CA SER A 35 -6.16 15.62 5.76
C SER A 35 -6.55 14.71 6.94
N GLU A 36 -5.91 14.91 8.09
CA GLU A 36 -6.23 14.12 9.29
C GLU A 36 -7.70 14.23 9.72
N LEU A 37 -8.29 15.41 9.53
CA LEU A 37 -9.71 15.61 9.82
C LEU A 37 -10.59 14.78 8.89
N ALA A 38 -10.28 14.73 7.60
CA ALA A 38 -11.01 13.93 6.63
C ALA A 38 -10.81 12.42 6.86
N LEU A 39 -9.59 11.99 7.20
CA LEU A 39 -9.31 10.60 7.55
C LEU A 39 -9.99 10.17 8.85
N ALA A 40 -10.04 11.04 9.87
CA ALA A 40 -10.81 10.77 11.09
C ALA A 40 -12.31 10.63 10.79
N ALA A 41 -12.85 11.46 9.92
CA ALA A 41 -14.24 11.35 9.48
C ALA A 41 -14.49 10.08 8.66
N LEU A 42 -13.53 9.65 7.84
CA LEU A 42 -13.59 8.37 7.12
C LEU A 42 -13.63 7.19 8.10
N LEU A 43 -12.72 7.16 9.08
CA LEU A 43 -12.67 6.11 10.11
C LEU A 43 -14.00 5.96 10.86
N ASN A 44 -14.74 7.07 11.08
CA ASN A 44 -16.04 7.02 11.75
C ASN A 44 -17.16 6.37 10.92
N ARG A 45 -17.07 6.41 9.60
CA ARG A 45 -18.13 5.94 8.70
C ARG A 45 -17.77 4.69 7.89
N HIS A 46 -16.48 4.32 7.87
CA HIS A 46 -16.04 3.15 7.12
C HIS A 46 -16.55 1.86 7.78
N PRO A 47 -17.00 0.85 7.01
CA PRO A 47 -17.50 -0.40 7.56
C PRO A 47 -16.46 -1.11 8.43
N LYS A 48 -16.86 -1.59 9.60
CA LYS A 48 -15.96 -2.28 10.52
C LYS A 48 -15.39 -3.58 9.94
N ASP A 49 -16.16 -4.31 9.18
CA ASP A 49 -15.78 -5.55 8.49
C ASP A 49 -14.80 -5.32 7.32
N LEU A 50 -14.63 -4.07 6.89
CA LEU A 50 -13.63 -3.64 5.91
C LEU A 50 -12.46 -2.85 6.55
N THR A 51 -12.38 -2.83 7.88
CA THR A 51 -11.34 -2.14 8.65
C THR A 51 -10.46 -3.15 9.37
N ASP A 52 -9.19 -3.25 8.97
CA ASP A 52 -8.21 -4.06 9.68
C ASP A 52 -7.37 -3.12 10.57
N ILE A 53 -7.20 -3.50 11.82
CA ILE A 53 -6.34 -2.79 12.78
C ILE A 53 -5.34 -3.80 13.31
N CYS A 54 -4.04 -3.50 13.17
CA CYS A 54 -2.98 -4.38 13.62
C CYS A 54 -1.94 -3.63 14.44
N THR A 55 -1.31 -4.33 15.36
CA THR A 55 -0.10 -3.91 16.05
C THR A 55 1.08 -4.76 15.61
N MET A 56 2.32 -4.28 15.76
CA MET A 56 3.51 -5.00 15.37
C MET A 56 4.71 -4.66 16.26
N GLY A 57 5.69 -5.58 16.31
CA GLY A 57 7.00 -5.37 16.89
C GLY A 57 7.96 -4.59 15.98
N ASP A 58 9.20 -4.42 16.43
CA ASP A 58 10.27 -3.71 15.68
C ASP A 58 11.11 -4.66 14.83
N ASP A 59 11.16 -5.95 15.15
CA ASP A 59 11.94 -6.94 14.42
C ASP A 59 11.23 -7.32 13.11
N PRO A 60 11.83 -7.05 11.92
CA PRO A 60 11.22 -7.38 10.63
C PRO A 60 11.10 -8.88 10.35
N THR A 61 11.76 -9.72 11.16
CA THR A 61 11.70 -11.19 11.08
C THR A 61 10.70 -11.82 12.02
N ASP A 62 10.26 -11.07 13.05
CA ASP A 62 9.28 -11.56 14.04
C ASP A 62 7.85 -11.25 13.58
N ARG A 63 7.35 -12.10 12.70
CA ARG A 63 6.00 -11.99 12.15
C ARG A 63 4.91 -12.23 13.18
N GLU A 64 5.17 -13.02 14.23
CA GLU A 64 4.21 -13.29 15.29
C GLU A 64 3.92 -12.05 16.16
N SER A 65 4.78 -11.03 16.05
CA SER A 65 4.50 -9.71 16.62
C SER A 65 3.35 -8.96 15.94
N TRP A 66 2.98 -9.34 14.71
CA TRP A 66 1.81 -8.81 14.03
C TRP A 66 0.54 -9.40 14.61
N ARG A 67 -0.23 -8.56 15.28
CA ARG A 67 -1.45 -8.98 15.95
C ARG A 67 -2.63 -8.15 15.47
N ALA A 68 -3.68 -8.85 15.05
CA ALA A 68 -4.95 -8.21 14.80
C ALA A 68 -5.53 -7.65 16.11
N GLY A 69 -6.04 -6.44 16.03
CA GLY A 69 -6.71 -5.75 17.13
C GLY A 69 -8.09 -5.29 16.70
N GLU A 70 -8.86 -4.86 17.68
CA GLU A 70 -10.15 -4.24 17.46
C GLU A 70 -10.08 -2.77 17.87
N GLY A 71 -10.63 -1.89 17.04
CA GLY A 71 -10.74 -0.45 17.37
C GLY A 71 -11.70 -0.16 18.52
N GLY A 72 -12.47 -1.16 18.93
CA GLY A 72 -13.50 -1.01 19.96
C GLY A 72 -14.50 0.09 19.59
N ASP A 73 -14.76 0.96 20.56
CA ASP A 73 -15.65 2.12 20.39
C ASP A 73 -14.91 3.43 20.12
N LEU A 74 -13.59 3.35 19.84
CA LEU A 74 -12.79 4.54 19.55
C LEU A 74 -13.34 5.29 18.33
N LYS A 75 -13.42 6.61 18.46
CA LYS A 75 -13.79 7.48 17.35
C LYS A 75 -12.59 7.73 16.45
N GLY A 76 -12.86 8.09 15.21
CA GLY A 76 -11.81 8.27 14.22
C GLY A 76 -10.69 9.23 14.67
N ARG A 77 -11.01 10.27 15.45
CA ARG A 77 -10.01 11.16 16.05
C ARG A 77 -9.12 10.44 17.06
N GLU A 78 -9.72 9.64 17.93
CA GLU A 78 -9.00 8.86 18.94
C GLU A 78 -8.12 7.78 18.29
N LEU A 79 -8.60 7.17 17.19
CA LEU A 79 -7.79 6.25 16.37
C LEU A 79 -6.59 6.94 15.74
N ILE A 80 -6.74 8.16 15.21
CA ILE A 80 -5.62 8.94 14.67
C ILE A 80 -4.62 9.28 15.78
N ASP A 81 -5.09 9.65 16.97
CA ASP A 81 -4.21 9.93 18.11
C ASP A 81 -3.49 8.66 18.61
N ALA A 82 -4.16 7.50 18.61
CA ALA A 82 -3.55 6.22 18.91
C ALA A 82 -2.49 5.82 17.86
N VAL A 83 -2.74 6.07 16.57
CA VAL A 83 -1.75 5.88 15.51
C VAL A 83 -0.52 6.73 15.76
N ARG A 84 -0.66 7.99 16.17
CA ARG A 84 0.49 8.87 16.47
C ARG A 84 1.32 8.39 17.67
N ALA A 85 0.66 7.84 18.67
CA ALA A 85 1.29 7.45 19.94
C ALA A 85 1.85 6.02 19.92
N GLY A 86 1.36 5.15 19.05
CA GLY A 86 1.59 3.71 19.09
C GLY A 86 2.33 3.13 17.89
N LYS A 87 2.21 1.82 17.77
CA LYS A 87 2.64 1.01 16.63
C LYS A 87 1.41 0.35 16.00
N LEU A 88 0.57 1.17 15.40
CA LEU A 88 -0.67 0.75 14.78
C LEU A 88 -0.55 0.84 13.27
N TRP A 89 -1.17 -0.12 12.61
CA TRP A 89 -1.42 -0.14 11.18
C TRP A 89 -2.92 -0.35 10.96
N ILE A 90 -3.54 0.58 10.25
CA ILE A 90 -4.97 0.54 9.92
C ILE A 90 -5.10 0.45 8.41
N ASN A 91 -5.83 -0.55 7.93
CA ASN A 91 -6.19 -0.69 6.53
C ASN A 91 -7.71 -0.52 6.35
N LEU A 92 -8.09 0.51 5.65
CA LEU A 92 -9.47 0.74 5.23
C LEU A 92 -9.65 0.14 3.83
N ARG A 93 -9.98 -1.15 3.79
CA ARG A 93 -10.15 -1.89 2.53
C ARG A 93 -11.27 -1.29 1.70
N GLN A 94 -11.03 -1.13 0.39
CA GLN A 94 -12.00 -0.61 -0.57
C GLN A 94 -12.49 0.83 -0.27
N ALA A 95 -11.82 1.58 0.60
CA ALA A 95 -12.25 2.94 0.94
C ALA A 95 -12.26 3.85 -0.30
N MET A 96 -11.31 3.65 -1.21
CA MET A 96 -11.16 4.49 -2.41
C MET A 96 -12.21 4.18 -3.50
N ASP A 97 -12.79 3.00 -3.51
CA ASP A 97 -13.77 2.60 -4.54
C ASP A 97 -15.22 2.56 -4.03
N THR A 98 -15.43 2.63 -2.72
CA THR A 98 -16.77 2.59 -2.15
C THR A 98 -17.23 3.89 -1.48
N ASP A 99 -16.32 4.67 -0.87
CA ASP A 99 -16.67 5.91 -0.19
C ASP A 99 -16.93 7.05 -1.19
N ALA A 100 -18.01 7.79 -0.98
CA ALA A 100 -18.48 8.84 -1.91
C ALA A 100 -17.46 9.98 -2.14
N ILE A 101 -16.58 10.25 -1.16
CA ILE A 101 -15.54 11.30 -1.28
C ILE A 101 -14.35 10.80 -2.08
N TYR A 102 -13.93 9.56 -1.85
CA TYR A 102 -12.69 9.01 -2.43
C TYR A 102 -12.90 8.34 -3.78
N LYS A 103 -14.09 7.81 -4.05
CA LYS A 103 -14.41 7.13 -5.30
C LYS A 103 -14.11 7.96 -6.55
N PRO A 104 -14.51 9.24 -6.66
CA PRO A 104 -14.17 10.05 -7.83
C PRO A 104 -12.66 10.22 -8.04
N ILE A 105 -11.89 10.31 -6.94
CA ILE A 105 -10.41 10.42 -6.98
C ILE A 105 -9.83 9.12 -7.54
N PHE A 106 -10.31 7.97 -7.06
CA PHE A 106 -9.87 6.65 -7.52
C PHE A 106 -10.21 6.41 -8.99
N GLU A 107 -11.43 6.72 -9.40
CA GLU A 107 -11.87 6.60 -10.80
C GLU A 107 -11.02 7.48 -11.74
N ALA A 108 -10.68 8.70 -11.31
CA ALA A 108 -9.79 9.59 -12.06
C ALA A 108 -8.37 9.01 -12.19
N LEU A 109 -7.82 8.41 -11.13
CA LEU A 109 -6.53 7.74 -11.15
C LEU A 109 -6.53 6.57 -12.14
N ILE A 110 -7.52 5.67 -12.04
CA ILE A 110 -7.63 4.50 -12.92
C ILE A 110 -7.81 4.92 -14.37
N ALA A 111 -8.65 5.90 -14.63
CA ALA A 111 -8.84 6.46 -15.98
C ALA A 111 -7.54 7.07 -16.53
N GLN A 112 -6.77 7.75 -15.69
CA GLN A 112 -5.46 8.30 -16.08
C GLN A 112 -4.46 7.18 -16.38
N LEU A 113 -4.35 6.16 -15.53
CA LEU A 113 -3.45 5.02 -15.75
C LEU A 113 -3.76 4.27 -17.06
N LYS A 114 -5.06 4.05 -17.36
CA LYS A 114 -5.50 3.46 -18.63
C LYS A 114 -5.07 4.29 -19.84
N ARG A 115 -5.21 5.61 -19.75
CA ARG A 115 -4.82 6.53 -20.83
C ARG A 115 -3.31 6.58 -21.04
N LEU A 116 -2.55 6.56 -19.94
CA LEU A 116 -1.09 6.63 -19.97
C LEU A 116 -0.42 5.33 -20.40
N ASN A 117 -1.10 4.19 -20.19
CA ASN A 117 -0.57 2.86 -20.44
C ASN A 117 -1.55 2.05 -21.30
N PRO A 118 -1.51 2.17 -22.64
CA PRO A 118 -2.30 1.35 -23.54
C PRO A 118 -2.07 -0.14 -23.24
N GLY A 119 -3.14 -0.89 -23.03
CA GLY A 119 -3.08 -2.30 -22.62
C GLY A 119 -3.28 -2.53 -21.12
N PHE A 120 -3.18 -1.49 -20.27
CA PHE A 120 -3.61 -1.57 -18.88
C PHE A 120 -5.14 -1.53 -18.80
N ASN A 121 -5.75 -2.68 -18.62
CA ASN A 121 -7.20 -2.82 -18.51
C ASN A 121 -7.59 -3.80 -17.41
N PRO A 122 -7.52 -3.39 -16.14
CA PRO A 122 -7.84 -4.26 -15.02
C PRO A 122 -9.31 -4.70 -15.06
N LEU A 123 -9.57 -5.99 -14.81
CA LEU A 123 -10.93 -6.52 -14.65
C LEU A 123 -11.63 -5.93 -13.43
N ARG A 124 -10.86 -5.76 -12.37
CA ARG A 124 -11.27 -5.10 -11.12
C ARG A 124 -10.12 -4.25 -10.61
N ALA A 125 -10.47 -3.14 -9.98
CA ALA A 125 -9.54 -2.31 -9.26
C ALA A 125 -10.14 -1.99 -7.89
N TYR A 126 -9.33 -2.09 -6.84
CA TYR A 126 -9.69 -1.72 -5.48
C TYR A 126 -8.71 -0.69 -4.96
N GLY A 127 -9.19 0.19 -4.11
CA GLY A 127 -8.32 1.14 -3.45
C GLY A 127 -8.54 1.14 -1.95
N GLY A 128 -7.53 0.75 -1.19
CA GLY A 128 -7.49 0.89 0.26
C GLY A 128 -6.79 2.19 0.69
N ILE A 129 -7.04 2.61 1.92
CA ILE A 129 -6.29 3.68 2.57
C ILE A 129 -5.58 3.09 3.78
N LEU A 130 -4.25 3.19 3.80
CA LEU A 130 -3.40 2.73 4.88
C LEU A 130 -3.01 3.90 5.78
N ILE A 131 -3.27 3.79 7.08
CA ILE A 131 -2.90 4.77 8.09
C ILE A 131 -2.01 4.05 9.10
N SER A 132 -0.76 4.49 9.25
CA SER A 132 0.21 3.77 10.07
C SER A 132 1.03 4.70 10.94
N SER A 133 1.39 4.21 12.12
CA SER A 133 2.20 4.90 13.11
C SER A 133 3.61 5.19 12.61
N PRO A 134 4.31 6.19 13.18
CA PRO A 134 5.76 6.30 13.05
C PRO A 134 6.42 4.96 13.43
N ARG A 135 7.44 4.54 12.68
CA ARG A 135 8.15 3.26 12.85
C ARG A 135 7.30 1.99 12.72
N ALA A 136 6.07 2.08 12.26
CA ALA A 136 5.31 0.90 11.85
C ALA A 136 5.97 0.24 10.63
N GLN A 137 5.83 -1.06 10.53
CA GLN A 137 6.35 -1.83 9.41
C GLN A 137 5.28 -2.74 8.82
N VAL A 138 5.44 -3.11 7.57
CA VAL A 138 4.72 -4.19 6.93
C VAL A 138 5.76 -5.26 6.59
N PHE A 139 5.56 -6.44 7.13
CA PHE A 139 6.50 -7.54 6.97
C PHE A 139 6.62 -7.99 5.52
N TYR A 140 7.65 -8.75 5.26
CA TYR A 140 7.94 -9.31 3.94
C TYR A 140 6.78 -10.20 3.48
N HIS A 141 6.20 -9.89 2.32
CA HIS A 141 5.05 -10.59 1.75
C HIS A 141 5.01 -10.42 0.24
N SER A 142 4.15 -11.22 -0.42
CA SER A 142 3.93 -11.13 -1.85
C SER A 142 2.43 -11.03 -2.14
N ASP A 143 2.01 -9.93 -2.75
CA ASP A 143 0.61 -9.70 -3.12
C ASP A 143 0.13 -10.66 -4.21
N VAL A 144 -1.13 -11.10 -4.11
CA VAL A 144 -1.80 -11.91 -5.16
C VAL A 144 -2.20 -11.12 -6.38
N SER A 145 -2.26 -9.80 -6.28
CA SER A 145 -2.71 -8.89 -7.34
C SER A 145 -1.67 -7.82 -7.64
N GLU A 146 -1.77 -7.24 -8.83
CA GLU A 146 -0.97 -6.05 -9.14
C GLU A 146 -1.29 -4.93 -8.17
N THR A 147 -0.27 -4.46 -7.48
CA THR A 147 -0.38 -3.43 -6.45
C THR A 147 0.47 -2.22 -6.82
N LEU A 148 -0.03 -1.06 -6.43
CA LEU A 148 0.68 0.20 -6.53
C LEU A 148 0.40 1.05 -5.30
N LEU A 149 1.35 1.88 -4.91
CA LEU A 149 1.27 2.70 -3.71
C LEU A 149 1.40 4.19 -4.07
N LEU A 150 0.47 4.99 -3.55
CA LEU A 150 0.53 6.46 -3.57
C LEU A 150 0.79 6.95 -2.15
N HIS A 151 2.00 7.43 -1.89
CA HIS A 151 2.41 7.88 -0.56
C HIS A 151 1.99 9.32 -0.29
N VAL A 152 1.15 9.51 0.74
CA VAL A 152 0.51 10.80 1.01
C VAL A 152 1.18 11.58 2.13
N LYS A 153 1.61 10.91 3.21
CA LYS A 153 2.11 11.58 4.41
C LYS A 153 3.22 10.79 5.11
N GLY A 154 4.17 11.50 5.70
CA GLY A 154 5.30 10.90 6.41
C GLY A 154 6.41 10.46 5.47
N LYS A 155 7.28 9.58 5.94
CA LYS A 155 8.35 8.97 5.14
C LYS A 155 8.30 7.47 5.26
N LYS A 156 8.52 6.77 4.17
CA LYS A 156 8.56 5.31 4.14
C LYS A 156 9.79 4.83 3.40
N ARG A 157 10.37 3.73 3.87
CA ARG A 157 11.33 2.94 3.10
C ARG A 157 10.64 1.71 2.56
N PHE A 158 10.65 1.58 1.26
CA PHE A 158 10.07 0.48 0.52
C PHE A 158 11.18 -0.38 -0.06
N ARG A 159 11.17 -1.68 0.20
CA ARG A 159 12.09 -2.64 -0.40
C ARG A 159 11.30 -3.64 -1.23
N ILE A 160 11.68 -3.75 -2.48
CA ILE A 160 11.05 -4.61 -3.48
C ILE A 160 12.08 -5.60 -3.98
N TYR A 161 11.73 -6.87 -3.98
CA TYR A 161 12.64 -7.96 -4.33
C TYR A 161 12.19 -8.59 -5.65
N PRO A 162 13.12 -9.24 -6.39
CA PRO A 162 12.76 -9.93 -7.63
C PRO A 162 11.69 -11.01 -7.42
N PRO A 163 10.70 -11.15 -8.32
CA PRO A 163 9.63 -12.15 -8.21
C PRO A 163 10.11 -13.56 -8.63
N ARG A 164 11.11 -14.08 -7.96
CA ARG A 164 11.74 -15.40 -8.26
C ARG A 164 12.54 -15.90 -7.07
N ALA A 165 12.93 -17.17 -7.10
CA ALA A 165 13.84 -17.73 -6.12
C ALA A 165 15.17 -16.94 -6.05
N PRO A 166 15.78 -16.76 -4.87
CA PRO A 166 15.34 -17.31 -3.57
C PRO A 166 14.27 -16.46 -2.87
N PHE A 167 13.88 -15.28 -3.41
CA PHE A 167 13.00 -14.29 -2.77
C PHE A 167 11.56 -14.80 -2.60
N VAL A 168 11.07 -15.54 -3.57
CA VAL A 168 9.79 -16.26 -3.51
C VAL A 168 9.91 -17.50 -4.41
N ASP A 169 9.41 -18.62 -3.94
CA ASP A 169 9.37 -19.85 -4.71
C ASP A 169 7.98 -20.08 -5.34
N GLU A 170 7.92 -20.93 -6.35
CA GLU A 170 6.69 -21.23 -7.09
C GLU A 170 5.65 -21.92 -6.20
N GLN A 171 6.09 -22.76 -5.25
CA GLN A 171 5.19 -23.48 -4.34
C GLN A 171 4.48 -22.51 -3.40
N SER A 172 5.20 -21.56 -2.83
CA SER A 172 4.62 -20.49 -1.98
C SER A 172 3.61 -19.66 -2.78
N MET A 173 3.96 -19.28 -4.02
CA MET A 173 3.05 -18.52 -4.86
C MET A 173 1.79 -19.33 -5.24
N GLU A 174 1.93 -20.58 -5.55
CA GLU A 174 0.78 -21.46 -5.84
C GLU A 174 -0.13 -21.58 -4.60
N ALA A 175 0.44 -21.79 -3.41
CA ALA A 175 -0.30 -21.89 -2.16
C ALA A 175 -1.06 -20.58 -1.83
N ILE A 176 -0.44 -19.42 -2.05
CA ILE A 176 -1.07 -18.11 -1.87
C ILE A 176 -2.23 -17.92 -2.85
N LEU A 177 -2.03 -18.23 -4.13
CA LEU A 177 -3.06 -18.10 -5.16
C LEU A 177 -4.27 -19.03 -4.90
N HIS A 178 -4.02 -20.23 -4.37
CA HIS A 178 -5.07 -21.17 -3.94
C HIS A 178 -5.67 -20.86 -2.58
N LYS A 179 -5.18 -19.80 -1.89
CA LYS A 179 -5.61 -19.41 -0.54
C LYS A 179 -5.43 -20.51 0.52
N THR A 180 -4.46 -21.37 0.31
CA THR A 180 -4.03 -22.39 1.29
C THR A 180 -2.93 -21.85 2.21
N GLN A 181 -2.37 -20.71 1.88
CA GLN A 181 -1.40 -19.93 2.66
C GLN A 181 -1.75 -18.45 2.58
N THR A 182 -1.37 -17.67 3.58
CA THR A 182 -1.42 -16.19 3.54
C THR A 182 -0.38 -15.63 2.57
N GLU A 183 -0.43 -14.33 2.26
CA GLU A 183 0.55 -13.64 1.41
C GLU A 183 1.97 -13.59 2.04
N ASP A 184 2.10 -14.13 3.24
CA ASP A 184 3.35 -14.24 3.97
C ASP A 184 4.28 -15.29 3.35
N VAL A 185 5.51 -14.89 3.07
CA VAL A 185 6.57 -15.76 2.54
C VAL A 185 7.82 -15.68 3.43
N PRO A 186 8.66 -16.73 3.46
CA PRO A 186 9.92 -16.70 4.22
C PRO A 186 10.77 -15.49 3.85
N PHE A 187 11.44 -14.89 4.82
CA PHE A 187 12.32 -13.75 4.65
C PHE A 187 13.70 -14.03 5.22
N ASP A 188 14.73 -13.69 4.46
CA ASP A 188 16.12 -13.67 4.92
C ASP A 188 16.66 -12.23 4.83
N PRO A 189 17.09 -11.62 5.94
CA PRO A 189 17.61 -10.25 5.95
C PRO A 189 18.79 -10.01 5.01
N SER A 190 19.56 -11.05 4.65
CA SER A 190 20.66 -10.93 3.67
C SER A 190 20.17 -10.53 2.27
N TRP A 191 18.91 -10.74 1.97
CA TRP A 191 18.30 -10.37 0.69
C TRP A 191 18.16 -8.86 0.51
N ASP A 192 18.21 -8.08 1.58
CA ASP A 192 18.11 -6.62 1.52
C ASP A 192 19.16 -5.98 0.58
N ALA A 193 20.32 -6.60 0.45
CA ALA A 193 21.38 -6.15 -0.47
C ALA A 193 20.97 -6.24 -1.96
N GLN A 194 19.95 -7.03 -2.28
CA GLN A 194 19.45 -7.27 -3.64
C GLN A 194 18.10 -6.59 -3.91
N ALA A 195 17.50 -5.97 -2.89
CA ALA A 195 16.25 -5.25 -3.01
C ALA A 195 16.43 -3.91 -3.75
N ALA A 196 15.46 -3.54 -4.56
CA ALA A 196 15.28 -2.16 -4.97
C ALA A 196 14.76 -1.38 -3.76
N GLN A 197 15.61 -0.56 -3.13
CA GLN A 197 15.25 0.27 -2.00
C GLN A 197 14.84 1.66 -2.48
N ILE A 198 13.67 2.12 -2.02
CA ILE A 198 13.12 3.42 -2.38
C ILE A 198 12.63 4.11 -1.11
N ASP A 199 13.13 5.30 -0.85
CA ASP A 199 12.61 6.16 0.21
C ASP A 199 11.52 7.06 -0.37
N LEU A 200 10.32 6.97 0.19
CA LEU A 200 9.13 7.65 -0.29
C LEU A 200 8.83 8.88 0.58
N ASP A 201 8.83 10.04 -0.05
CA ASP A 201 8.31 11.29 0.49
C ASP A 201 6.84 11.50 0.05
N PRO A 202 6.08 12.39 0.71
CA PRO A 202 4.73 12.73 0.27
C PRO A 202 4.65 13.11 -1.19
N GLY A 203 3.69 12.55 -1.91
CA GLY A 203 3.53 12.70 -3.35
C GLY A 203 4.30 11.67 -4.18
N ALA A 204 4.97 10.70 -3.58
CA ALA A 204 5.59 9.61 -4.31
C ALA A 204 4.58 8.52 -4.69
N PHE A 205 4.68 8.08 -5.94
CA PHE A 205 4.03 6.89 -6.49
C PHE A 205 5.07 5.80 -6.70
N VAL A 206 4.73 4.56 -6.40
CA VAL A 206 5.52 3.40 -6.76
C VAL A 206 4.63 2.26 -7.22
N SER A 207 5.06 1.56 -8.27
CA SER A 207 4.51 0.28 -8.71
C SER A 207 5.63 -0.72 -8.96
N TRP A 208 5.32 -2.00 -8.89
CA TRP A 208 6.28 -3.08 -9.01
C TRP A 208 5.68 -4.27 -9.77
N PRO A 209 6.52 -5.18 -10.28
CA PRO A 209 6.03 -6.37 -10.99
C PRO A 209 5.15 -7.23 -10.09
N LEU A 210 4.14 -7.84 -10.69
CA LEU A 210 3.28 -8.80 -10.01
C LEU A 210 4.13 -9.88 -9.31
N HIS A 211 3.71 -10.26 -8.11
CA HIS A 211 4.36 -11.25 -7.24
C HIS A 211 5.77 -10.87 -6.75
N SER A 212 6.23 -9.63 -6.96
CA SER A 212 7.47 -9.17 -6.32
C SER A 212 7.26 -9.07 -4.81
N PRO A 213 7.99 -9.86 -4.01
CA PRO A 213 7.94 -9.71 -2.58
C PRO A 213 8.40 -8.32 -2.18
N HIS A 214 7.84 -7.81 -1.10
CA HIS A 214 8.22 -6.49 -0.62
C HIS A 214 7.97 -6.34 0.88
N ARG A 215 8.63 -5.36 1.46
CA ARG A 215 8.43 -4.93 2.84
C ARG A 215 8.54 -3.43 2.97
N VAL A 216 7.91 -2.87 3.98
CA VAL A 216 7.84 -1.42 4.19
C VAL A 216 8.12 -1.09 5.64
N GLU A 217 8.86 -0.02 5.87
CA GLU A 217 9.06 0.58 7.19
C GLU A 217 8.81 2.08 7.14
N ASN A 218 8.17 2.62 8.16
CA ASN A 218 8.05 4.07 8.35
C ASN A 218 9.34 4.60 8.98
N LEU A 219 9.82 5.74 8.45
CA LEU A 219 11.05 6.41 8.89
C LEU A 219 10.76 7.55 9.87
#